data_9aa7edd0b1ca681fe640fc4a6584a049
#
_entry.id   9aa7edd0b1ca681fe640fc4a6584a049
#
_cell.length_a   1.000
_cell.length_b   1.000
_cell.length_c   1.000
_cell.angle_alpha   90.00
_cell.angle_beta   90.00
_cell.angle_gamma   90.00
#
_symmetry.space_group_name_H-M   'P 1'
#
loop_
_entity.id
_entity.type
_entity.pdbx_description
1 polymer ?
#
loop_
_entity_poly.entity_id
_entity_poly.type
_entity_poly.pdbx_seq_one_letter_code
_entity_poly.pdbx_strand_id
1 'polypeptide(L)'
;MKHELEKQLEVLEKKGIDRRHFFRLLAASGLMVSLSTNKAQAFSSNAKGKIVIIGGGAAGISMAARLKHWLDEPDITLIDPSDRQFYQPGFTLIASGVYQPNEVWKNQADCMPSGIKWVKDSVVAVDPVWNQVTTAQNGKIPYDFLVLTPGLQCNWEKVEGITQQTLGQGNAHSIYDFEGAQKTWQAIQAFAQKGGKGIYTDTYTKHKCGGAPKKICLLTEHYARKQGTREKLDFHYYTASKELYDVPYFTPRLIEIYKERNVPYEVNVRVKGVDTQAKRVYMEKIETKGEEKITTPFVEDYEFLHFVPPMSAPDFVREAGFGWTVG
;
A
#
# COMPACT_ATOMS: atom_id res chain seq x y z
N MET A 1 -3.22 15.78 24.39
CA MET A 1 -2.20 16.07 23.37
C MET A 1 -0.84 16.46 23.97
N LYS A 2 -0.73 17.52 24.82
CA LYS A 2 0.54 17.93 25.44
C LYS A 2 1.14 16.87 26.39
N HIS A 3 0.31 16.23 27.19
CA HIS A 3 0.72 15.18 28.15
C HIS A 3 1.14 13.85 27.49
N GLU A 4 0.55 13.51 26.33
CA GLU A 4 0.90 12.34 25.55
C GLU A 4 2.27 12.53 24.83
N LEU A 5 2.51 13.74 24.33
CA LEU A 5 3.79 14.10 23.72
C LEU A 5 4.93 14.09 24.74
N GLU A 6 4.68 14.55 25.98
CA GLU A 6 5.66 14.51 27.08
C GLU A 6 6.03 13.08 27.48
N LYS A 7 5.05 12.16 27.55
CA LYS A 7 5.31 10.73 27.81
C LYS A 7 6.15 10.08 26.70
N GLN A 8 5.86 10.40 25.44
CA GLN A 8 6.63 9.85 24.32
C GLN A 8 8.05 10.41 24.29
N LEU A 9 8.25 11.67 24.69
CA LEU A 9 9.59 12.25 24.80
C LEU A 9 10.42 11.64 25.93
N GLU A 10 9.82 11.30 27.08
CA GLU A 10 10.52 10.57 28.15
C GLU A 10 10.96 9.16 27.72
N VAL A 11 10.17 8.48 26.89
CA VAL A 11 10.55 7.16 26.34
C VAL A 11 11.73 7.28 25.39
N LEU A 12 11.79 8.36 24.60
CA LEU A 12 12.89 8.61 23.67
C LEU A 12 14.17 9.01 24.40
N GLU A 13 14.08 9.81 25.48
CA GLU A 13 15.22 10.16 26.32
C GLU A 13 15.83 8.93 27.02
N LYS A 14 14.98 7.99 27.49
CA LYS A 14 15.46 6.69 28.02
C LYS A 14 16.18 5.81 26.99
N LYS A 15 15.93 6.04 25.70
CA LYS A 15 16.61 5.39 24.57
C LYS A 15 17.80 6.18 24.02
N GLY A 16 18.27 7.22 24.74
CA GLY A 16 19.44 8.01 24.36
C GLY A 16 19.19 9.06 23.27
N ILE A 17 17.94 9.32 22.92
CA ILE A 17 17.58 10.35 21.93
C ILE A 17 17.32 11.65 22.70
N ASP A 18 18.25 12.60 22.65
CA ASP A 18 18.09 13.94 23.25
C ASP A 18 16.90 14.68 22.59
N ARG A 19 16.11 15.36 23.41
CA ARG A 19 14.98 16.23 23.00
C ARG A 19 15.37 17.20 21.89
N ARG A 20 16.56 17.77 21.93
CA ARG A 20 17.07 18.69 20.90
C ARG A 20 17.22 18.01 19.54
N HIS A 21 17.72 16.79 19.51
CA HIS A 21 17.85 16.00 18.27
C HIS A 21 16.49 15.62 17.70
N PHE A 22 15.55 15.21 18.54
CA PHE A 22 14.17 14.89 18.12
C PHE A 22 13.46 16.11 17.50
N PHE A 23 13.52 17.29 18.17
CA PHE A 23 12.92 18.52 17.62
C PHE A 23 13.64 19.03 16.36
N ARG A 24 14.94 18.82 16.23
CA ARG A 24 15.67 19.14 15.00
C ARG A 24 15.26 18.23 13.84
N LEU A 25 15.06 16.93 14.08
CA LEU A 25 14.53 15.98 13.08
C LEU A 25 13.09 16.31 12.69
N LEU A 26 12.22 16.66 13.65
CA LEU A 26 10.86 17.13 13.36
C LEU A 26 10.86 18.44 12.56
N ALA A 27 11.74 19.38 12.88
CA ALA A 27 11.90 20.60 12.10
C ALA A 27 12.41 20.28 10.68
N ALA A 28 13.39 19.39 10.55
CA ALA A 28 13.91 18.92 9.27
C ALA A 28 12.86 18.17 8.43
N SER A 29 11.90 17.48 9.06
CA SER A 29 10.80 16.78 8.37
C SER A 29 9.65 17.69 7.91
N GLY A 30 9.69 18.97 8.25
CA GLY A 30 8.63 19.95 7.92
C GLY A 30 7.32 19.77 8.69
N LEU A 31 7.27 18.90 9.70
CA LEU A 31 6.08 18.67 10.54
C LEU A 31 5.77 19.81 11.51
N MET A 32 6.71 20.75 11.72
CA MET A 32 6.52 21.92 12.59
C MET A 32 6.01 23.19 11.89
N VAL A 33 5.76 23.16 10.58
CA VAL A 33 5.35 24.35 9.82
C VAL A 33 3.90 24.79 10.08
N SER A 34 3.09 23.98 10.77
CA SER A 34 1.70 24.32 11.06
C SER A 34 1.47 25.19 12.31
N LEU A 35 2.52 25.59 13.02
CA LEU A 35 2.40 26.30 14.30
C LEU A 35 2.89 27.75 14.31
N SER A 36 3.43 28.29 13.22
CA SER A 36 3.83 29.71 13.17
C SER A 36 3.43 30.39 11.86
N THR A 37 2.58 31.38 11.95
CA THR A 37 2.12 32.26 10.86
C THR A 37 3.15 33.34 10.46
N ASN A 38 4.41 33.23 10.86
CA ASN A 38 5.45 34.19 10.47
C ASN A 38 6.45 33.52 9.52
N LYS A 39 6.69 34.19 8.39
CA LYS A 39 7.63 33.90 7.29
C LYS A 39 8.57 32.73 7.56
N ALA A 40 8.38 31.64 6.84
CA ALA A 40 9.29 30.50 6.87
C ALA A 40 10.72 30.96 6.51
N GLN A 41 11.54 31.25 7.52
CA GLN A 41 12.99 31.27 7.33
C GLN A 41 13.41 29.83 7.07
N ALA A 42 14.12 29.63 5.97
CA ALA A 42 14.76 28.35 5.69
C ALA A 42 15.75 28.06 6.84
N PHE A 43 15.41 27.13 7.71
CA PHE A 43 16.30 26.65 8.75
C PHE A 43 17.25 25.62 8.11
N SER A 44 18.48 26.02 7.85
CA SER A 44 19.56 25.09 7.57
C SER A 44 20.14 24.62 8.90
N SER A 45 20.44 23.34 9.00
CA SER A 45 21.09 22.73 10.15
C SER A 45 22.43 22.13 9.75
N ASN A 46 23.47 22.46 10.52
CA ASN A 46 24.80 21.89 10.36
C ASN A 46 24.99 20.52 11.07
N ALA A 47 23.89 19.89 11.46
CA ALA A 47 23.94 18.55 12.05
C ALA A 47 24.59 17.58 11.06
N LYS A 48 25.56 16.80 11.53
CA LYS A 48 26.26 15.78 10.75
C LYS A 48 25.84 14.40 11.25
N GLY A 49 25.88 13.44 10.35
CA GLY A 49 25.55 12.05 10.62
C GLY A 49 25.21 11.30 9.34
N LYS A 50 25.37 10.00 9.37
CA LYS A 50 25.00 9.11 8.26
C LYS A 50 23.49 8.81 8.33
N ILE A 51 22.77 9.26 7.33
CA ILE A 51 21.32 9.03 7.22
C ILE A 51 21.11 7.92 6.21
N VAL A 52 20.50 6.83 6.65
CA VAL A 52 20.08 5.75 5.75
C VAL A 52 18.57 5.78 5.59
N ILE A 53 18.10 5.81 4.33
CA ILE A 53 16.69 5.76 3.96
C ILE A 53 16.44 4.42 3.28
N ILE A 54 15.56 3.61 3.85
CA ILE A 54 15.12 2.34 3.27
C ILE A 54 13.86 2.55 2.48
N GLY A 55 13.92 2.28 1.17
CA GLY A 55 12.83 2.43 0.22
C GLY A 55 12.87 3.75 -0.55
N GLY A 56 13.00 3.66 -1.87
CA GLY A 56 13.04 4.75 -2.84
C GLY A 56 11.68 5.08 -3.46
N GLY A 57 10.59 4.68 -2.81
CA GLY A 57 9.24 5.09 -3.22
C GLY A 57 8.99 6.58 -2.99
N ALA A 58 7.76 7.04 -3.22
CA ALA A 58 7.37 8.44 -3.07
C ALA A 58 7.76 9.03 -1.71
N ALA A 59 7.63 8.24 -0.62
CA ALA A 59 7.97 8.69 0.72
C ALA A 59 9.49 8.87 0.90
N GLY A 60 10.29 7.89 0.46
CA GLY A 60 11.76 7.93 0.62
C GLY A 60 12.41 9.04 -0.20
N ILE A 61 12.02 9.18 -1.47
CA ILE A 61 12.53 10.27 -2.34
C ILE A 61 12.12 11.64 -1.78
N SER A 62 10.87 11.79 -1.33
CA SER A 62 10.41 13.05 -0.74
C SER A 62 11.16 13.37 0.55
N MET A 63 11.45 12.36 1.38
CA MET A 63 12.23 12.55 2.60
C MET A 63 13.69 12.90 2.27
N ALA A 64 14.31 12.21 1.32
CA ALA A 64 15.66 12.51 0.86
C ALA A 64 15.77 13.95 0.34
N ALA A 65 14.82 14.39 -0.49
CA ALA A 65 14.78 15.75 -1.01
C ALA A 65 14.64 16.80 0.09
N ARG A 66 13.76 16.53 1.08
CA ARG A 66 13.56 17.43 2.23
C ARG A 66 14.78 17.51 3.12
N LEU A 67 15.36 16.38 3.49
CA LEU A 67 16.59 16.34 4.32
C LEU A 67 17.74 17.09 3.63
N LYS A 68 17.90 16.89 2.32
CA LYS A 68 18.88 17.63 1.54
C LYS A 68 18.64 19.14 1.53
N HIS A 69 17.39 19.57 1.51
CA HIS A 69 17.04 21.00 1.54
C HIS A 69 17.28 21.65 2.91
N TRP A 70 17.14 20.88 4.01
CA TRP A 70 17.20 21.41 5.38
C TRP A 70 18.53 21.18 6.10
N LEU A 71 19.40 20.35 5.57
CA LEU A 71 20.71 20.02 6.16
C LEU A 71 21.84 20.51 5.26
N ASP A 72 22.90 21.02 5.89
CA ASP A 72 24.12 21.41 5.19
C ASP A 72 24.97 20.18 4.88
N GLU A 73 25.14 19.86 3.59
CA GLU A 73 25.94 18.73 3.10
C GLU A 73 25.64 17.40 3.81
N PRO A 74 24.39 16.92 3.81
CA PRO A 74 24.03 15.70 4.51
C PRO A 74 24.60 14.45 3.82
N ASP A 75 25.11 13.50 4.61
CA ASP A 75 25.49 12.16 4.14
C ASP A 75 24.25 11.26 4.11
N ILE A 76 23.56 11.23 2.96
CA ILE A 76 22.33 10.46 2.77
C ILE A 76 22.58 9.29 1.83
N THR A 77 22.31 8.08 2.32
CA THR A 77 22.26 6.86 1.52
C THR A 77 20.81 6.39 1.43
N LEU A 78 20.28 6.25 0.22
CA LEU A 78 18.97 5.68 -0.04
C LEU A 78 19.14 4.29 -0.65
N ILE A 79 18.45 3.29 -0.08
CA ILE A 79 18.53 1.89 -0.52
C ILE A 79 17.20 1.50 -1.14
N ASP A 80 17.21 1.14 -2.42
CA ASP A 80 16.03 0.65 -3.16
C ASP A 80 16.48 -0.15 -4.40
N PRO A 81 15.92 -1.35 -4.64
CA PRO A 81 16.30 -2.19 -5.77
C PRO A 81 15.68 -1.78 -7.10
N SER A 82 14.63 -0.96 -7.08
CA SER A 82 13.82 -0.67 -8.26
C SER A 82 14.47 0.32 -9.21
N ASP A 83 14.41 0.03 -10.51
CA ASP A 83 14.75 0.99 -11.57
C ASP A 83 13.60 1.94 -11.92
N ARG A 84 12.39 1.66 -11.42
CA ARG A 84 11.19 2.38 -11.78
C ARG A 84 10.53 3.01 -10.55
N GLN A 85 10.24 4.29 -10.65
CA GLN A 85 9.40 5.02 -9.71
C GLN A 85 7.95 4.98 -10.18
N PHE A 86 7.07 4.38 -9.39
CA PHE A 86 5.67 4.23 -9.75
C PHE A 86 4.76 5.26 -9.07
N TYR A 87 3.86 5.84 -9.85
CA TYR A 87 2.66 6.49 -9.34
C TYR A 87 1.58 5.42 -9.11
N GLN A 88 1.66 4.71 -7.98
CA GLN A 88 0.79 3.56 -7.70
C GLN A 88 -0.72 3.84 -7.74
N PRO A 89 -1.25 5.05 -7.36
CA PRO A 89 -2.67 5.36 -7.57
C PRO A 89 -3.13 5.23 -9.03
N GLY A 90 -2.22 5.39 -9.97
CA GLY A 90 -2.45 5.21 -11.41
C GLY A 90 -2.71 3.77 -11.83
N PHE A 91 -2.39 2.76 -11.01
CA PHE A 91 -2.66 1.35 -11.33
C PHE A 91 -4.16 1.08 -11.51
N THR A 92 -5.01 1.71 -10.70
CA THR A 92 -6.47 1.66 -10.89
C THR A 92 -6.88 2.28 -12.23
N LEU A 93 -6.19 3.32 -12.67
CA LEU A 93 -6.47 4.03 -13.93
C LEU A 93 -5.96 3.24 -15.14
N ILE A 94 -4.83 2.53 -15.04
CA ILE A 94 -4.40 1.57 -16.06
C ILE A 94 -5.45 0.46 -16.19
N ALA A 95 -5.82 -0.14 -15.06
CA ALA A 95 -6.76 -1.26 -15.03
C ALA A 95 -8.18 -0.91 -15.49
N SER A 96 -8.48 0.37 -15.67
CA SER A 96 -9.75 0.87 -16.23
C SER A 96 -9.61 1.52 -17.62
N GLY A 97 -8.41 1.47 -18.22
CA GLY A 97 -8.14 2.01 -19.54
C GLY A 97 -8.10 3.54 -19.63
N VAL A 98 -8.02 4.24 -18.48
CA VAL A 98 -7.94 5.71 -18.41
C VAL A 98 -6.53 6.19 -18.67
N TYR A 99 -5.51 5.48 -18.12
CA TYR A 99 -4.09 5.75 -18.36
C TYR A 99 -3.43 4.64 -19.14
N GLN A 100 -2.41 5.03 -19.93
CA GLN A 100 -1.48 4.06 -20.50
C GLN A 100 -0.43 3.65 -19.46
N PRO A 101 0.13 2.44 -19.55
CA PRO A 101 1.12 1.98 -18.57
C PRO A 101 2.35 2.89 -18.42
N ASN A 102 2.81 3.52 -19.49
CA ASN A 102 3.97 4.42 -19.48
C ASN A 102 3.70 5.77 -18.80
N GLU A 103 2.44 6.12 -18.51
CA GLU A 103 2.09 7.37 -17.82
C GLU A 103 2.27 7.29 -16.30
N VAL A 104 2.41 6.08 -15.74
CA VAL A 104 2.41 5.88 -14.28
C VAL A 104 3.77 5.49 -13.69
N TRP A 105 4.83 5.55 -14.49
CA TRP A 105 6.17 5.32 -13.97
C TRP A 105 7.20 6.23 -14.65
N LYS A 106 8.32 6.41 -13.97
CA LYS A 106 9.52 7.09 -14.47
C LYS A 106 10.75 6.28 -14.07
N ASN A 107 11.89 6.54 -14.71
CA ASN A 107 13.13 5.98 -14.23
C ASN A 107 13.41 6.47 -12.80
N GLN A 108 13.76 5.56 -11.91
CA GLN A 108 14.09 5.88 -10.51
C GLN A 108 15.23 6.90 -10.43
N ALA A 109 16.25 6.76 -11.31
CA ALA A 109 17.39 7.67 -11.37
C ALA A 109 16.96 9.13 -11.63
N ASP A 110 15.95 9.35 -12.49
CA ASP A 110 15.47 10.70 -12.85
C ASP A 110 14.69 11.35 -11.68
N CYS A 111 14.24 10.54 -10.73
CA CYS A 111 13.52 11.00 -9.54
C CYS A 111 14.44 11.19 -8.32
N MET A 112 15.69 10.68 -8.40
CA MET A 112 16.63 10.74 -7.28
C MET A 112 17.17 12.16 -7.11
N PRO A 113 17.07 12.76 -5.89
CA PRO A 113 17.66 14.08 -5.66
C PRO A 113 19.19 14.05 -5.84
N SER A 114 19.75 15.07 -6.48
CA SER A 114 21.19 15.16 -6.72
C SER A 114 21.99 15.09 -5.40
N GLY A 115 23.13 14.40 -5.40
CA GLY A 115 24.00 14.26 -4.22
C GLY A 115 23.53 13.23 -3.19
N ILE A 116 22.48 12.46 -3.48
CA ILE A 116 22.07 11.30 -2.67
C ILE A 116 22.83 10.07 -3.20
N LYS A 117 23.40 9.28 -2.29
CA LYS A 117 23.99 7.99 -2.62
C LYS A 117 22.87 6.96 -2.76
N TRP A 118 22.58 6.54 -3.97
CA TRP A 118 21.62 5.45 -4.20
C TRP A 118 22.35 4.11 -4.22
N VAL A 119 21.97 3.22 -3.30
CA VAL A 119 22.36 1.82 -3.28
C VAL A 119 21.23 1.00 -3.88
N LYS A 120 21.46 0.52 -5.10
CA LYS A 120 20.49 -0.30 -5.84
C LYS A 120 20.51 -1.74 -5.32
N ASP A 121 19.87 -1.98 -4.18
CA ASP A 121 19.85 -3.27 -3.51
C ASP A 121 18.63 -3.40 -2.62
N SER A 122 18.30 -4.64 -2.23
CA SER A 122 17.23 -4.95 -1.29
C SER A 122 17.76 -5.00 0.13
N VAL A 123 17.03 -4.42 1.08
CA VAL A 123 17.30 -4.59 2.51
C VAL A 123 16.74 -5.93 2.96
N VAL A 124 17.56 -6.72 3.63
CA VAL A 124 17.22 -8.04 4.16
C VAL A 124 17.14 -8.08 5.68
N ALA A 125 17.85 -7.18 6.39
CA ALA A 125 17.76 -7.07 7.83
C ALA A 125 18.16 -5.66 8.32
N VAL A 126 17.66 -5.30 9.49
CA VAL A 126 18.08 -4.10 10.23
C VAL A 126 18.46 -4.51 11.65
N ASP A 127 19.63 -4.08 12.08
CA ASP A 127 20.09 -4.26 13.46
C ASP A 127 20.06 -2.89 14.17
N PRO A 128 19.05 -2.64 15.02
CA PRO A 128 18.93 -1.36 15.72
C PRO A 128 19.90 -1.23 16.92
N VAL A 129 20.50 -2.32 17.36
CA VAL A 129 21.50 -2.29 18.45
C VAL A 129 22.85 -1.79 17.95
N TRP A 130 23.26 -2.28 16.77
CA TRP A 130 24.50 -1.89 16.12
C TRP A 130 24.34 -0.79 15.08
N ASN A 131 23.13 -0.24 14.92
CA ASN A 131 22.80 0.78 13.93
C ASN A 131 23.28 0.42 12.51
N GLN A 132 22.89 -0.77 12.06
CA GLN A 132 23.31 -1.30 10.76
C GLN A 132 22.12 -1.82 9.94
N VAL A 133 22.15 -1.55 8.65
CA VAL A 133 21.27 -2.15 7.66
C VAL A 133 22.04 -3.19 6.87
N THR A 134 21.52 -4.40 6.74
CA THR A 134 22.10 -5.45 5.90
C THR A 134 21.33 -5.49 4.57
N THR A 135 22.08 -5.44 3.48
CA THR A 135 21.57 -5.55 2.12
C THR A 135 21.91 -6.91 1.52
N ALA A 136 21.19 -7.31 0.48
CA ALA A 136 21.33 -8.63 -0.14
C ALA A 136 22.70 -8.83 -0.80
N GLN A 137 23.29 -7.79 -1.39
CA GLN A 137 24.51 -7.88 -2.19
C GLN A 137 25.64 -6.96 -1.70
N ASN A 138 25.34 -5.82 -1.12
CA ASN A 138 26.33 -4.81 -0.72
C ASN A 138 26.73 -4.87 0.76
N GLY A 139 26.32 -5.91 1.49
CA GLY A 139 26.69 -6.14 2.87
C GLY A 139 26.03 -5.18 3.85
N LYS A 140 26.79 -4.80 4.92
CA LYS A 140 26.29 -3.98 6.02
C LYS A 140 26.58 -2.50 5.80
N ILE A 141 25.58 -1.66 6.01
CA ILE A 141 25.65 -0.21 5.89
C ILE A 141 25.32 0.40 7.25
N PRO A 142 26.31 1.07 7.91
CA PRO A 142 26.08 1.71 9.21
C PRO A 142 25.31 3.02 9.05
N TYR A 143 24.53 3.39 10.07
CA TYR A 143 23.79 4.64 10.11
C TYR A 143 23.85 5.29 11.50
N ASP A 144 23.72 6.61 11.53
CA ASP A 144 23.42 7.37 12.75
C ASP A 144 21.91 7.63 12.86
N PHE A 145 21.24 7.78 11.69
CA PHE A 145 19.81 7.98 11.58
C PHE A 145 19.22 7.06 10.52
N LEU A 146 18.11 6.41 10.86
CA LEU A 146 17.38 5.51 9.97
C LEU A 146 16.00 6.04 9.65
N VAL A 147 15.67 6.08 8.36
CA VAL A 147 14.33 6.40 7.84
C VAL A 147 13.74 5.16 7.20
N LEU A 148 12.61 4.69 7.73
CA LEU A 148 11.92 3.51 7.22
C LEU A 148 10.76 3.92 6.32
N THR A 149 10.93 3.70 5.02
CA THR A 149 9.92 3.96 3.98
C THR A 149 9.80 2.81 2.97
N PRO A 150 9.87 1.54 3.42
CA PRO A 150 9.94 0.39 2.51
C PRO A 150 8.60 0.07 1.83
N GLY A 151 7.53 0.78 2.18
CA GLY A 151 6.18 0.49 1.71
C GLY A 151 5.57 -0.74 2.36
N LEU A 152 4.65 -1.38 1.66
CA LEU A 152 3.97 -2.61 2.08
C LEU A 152 4.34 -3.75 1.14
N GLN A 153 4.48 -4.95 1.70
CA GLN A 153 4.54 -6.18 0.92
C GLN A 153 3.14 -6.76 0.73
N CYS A 154 2.90 -7.31 -0.46
CA CYS A 154 1.71 -8.08 -0.78
C CYS A 154 2.00 -9.55 -0.49
N ASN A 155 1.28 -10.15 0.44
CA ASN A 155 1.44 -11.54 0.88
C ASN A 155 0.56 -12.46 0.02
N TRP A 156 0.95 -12.65 -1.24
CA TRP A 156 0.19 -13.43 -2.23
C TRP A 156 -0.07 -14.85 -1.75
N GLU A 157 0.91 -15.47 -1.09
CA GLU A 157 0.89 -16.82 -0.55
C GLU A 157 -0.16 -17.05 0.54
N LYS A 158 -0.73 -15.98 1.11
CA LYS A 158 -1.84 -16.05 2.07
C LYS A 158 -3.21 -16.22 1.43
N VAL A 159 -3.27 -16.21 0.11
CA VAL A 159 -4.45 -16.57 -0.68
C VAL A 159 -4.11 -17.88 -1.39
N GLU A 160 -4.69 -18.97 -0.91
CA GLU A 160 -4.42 -20.30 -1.46
C GLU A 160 -4.70 -20.35 -2.98
N GLY A 161 -3.81 -20.98 -3.74
CA GLY A 161 -3.90 -21.10 -5.21
C GLY A 161 -3.43 -19.86 -5.98
N ILE A 162 -2.95 -18.81 -5.31
CA ILE A 162 -2.46 -17.58 -5.93
C ILE A 162 -0.98 -17.35 -5.62
N THR A 163 -0.24 -16.93 -6.63
CA THR A 163 1.08 -16.31 -6.51
C THR A 163 1.14 -15.07 -7.40
N GLN A 164 2.15 -14.24 -7.24
CA GLN A 164 2.33 -13.08 -8.12
C GLN A 164 2.44 -13.50 -9.59
N GLN A 165 3.08 -14.63 -9.88
CA GLN A 165 3.28 -15.16 -11.22
C GLN A 165 1.99 -15.70 -11.84
N THR A 166 1.04 -16.17 -11.02
CA THR A 166 -0.24 -16.72 -11.50
C THR A 166 -1.33 -15.66 -11.66
N LEU A 167 -1.05 -14.39 -11.38
CA LEU A 167 -2.01 -13.30 -11.60
C LEU A 167 -2.47 -13.24 -13.07
N GLY A 168 -3.78 -13.24 -13.25
CA GLY A 168 -4.45 -13.29 -14.55
C GLY A 168 -4.86 -14.69 -15.01
N GLN A 169 -4.32 -15.76 -14.43
CA GLN A 169 -4.79 -17.10 -14.71
C GLN A 169 -6.24 -17.28 -14.24
N GLY A 170 -7.05 -17.95 -15.06
CA GLY A 170 -8.46 -18.18 -14.77
C GLY A 170 -9.27 -16.88 -14.55
N ASN A 171 -8.82 -15.75 -15.07
CA ASN A 171 -9.43 -14.41 -14.83
C ASN A 171 -9.42 -13.95 -13.36
N ALA A 172 -8.43 -14.40 -12.57
CA ALA A 172 -8.20 -13.87 -11.21
C ALA A 172 -7.14 -12.76 -11.25
N HIS A 173 -7.52 -11.54 -10.93
CA HIS A 173 -6.72 -10.32 -11.13
C HIS A 173 -6.54 -9.51 -9.86
N SER A 174 -5.49 -8.69 -9.82
CA SER A 174 -5.27 -7.69 -8.78
C SER A 174 -4.58 -6.47 -9.35
N ILE A 175 -5.03 -5.29 -8.93
CA ILE A 175 -4.43 -4.01 -9.33
C ILE A 175 -3.30 -3.56 -8.40
N TYR A 176 -2.90 -4.39 -7.44
CA TYR A 176 -1.83 -4.07 -6.48
C TYR A 176 -0.43 -4.42 -6.97
N ASP A 177 -0.36 -4.85 -8.21
CA ASP A 177 0.84 -5.11 -9.00
C ASP A 177 0.74 -4.38 -10.35
N PHE A 178 1.87 -3.88 -10.89
CA PHE A 178 1.87 -3.08 -12.12
C PHE A 178 1.48 -3.91 -13.35
N GLU A 179 2.08 -5.08 -13.50
CA GLU A 179 1.78 -6.02 -14.57
C GLU A 179 0.37 -6.60 -14.39
N GLY A 180 -0.04 -6.84 -13.14
CA GLY A 180 -1.39 -7.24 -12.77
C GLY A 180 -2.44 -6.21 -13.21
N ALA A 181 -2.19 -4.92 -13.02
CA ALA A 181 -3.09 -3.84 -13.45
C ALA A 181 -3.29 -3.80 -14.98
N GLN A 182 -2.23 -4.04 -15.76
CA GLN A 182 -2.30 -4.10 -17.22
C GLN A 182 -3.14 -5.31 -17.69
N LYS A 183 -2.89 -6.49 -17.12
CA LYS A 183 -3.67 -7.70 -17.39
C LYS A 183 -5.14 -7.53 -17.01
N THR A 184 -5.41 -6.80 -15.91
CA THR A 184 -6.76 -6.52 -15.43
C THR A 184 -7.57 -5.74 -16.47
N TRP A 185 -6.98 -4.75 -17.15
CA TRP A 185 -7.69 -3.98 -18.19
C TRP A 185 -8.13 -4.87 -19.34
N GLN A 186 -7.24 -5.71 -19.87
CA GLN A 186 -7.58 -6.64 -20.95
C GLN A 186 -8.71 -7.61 -20.54
N ALA A 187 -8.65 -8.10 -19.31
CA ALA A 187 -9.67 -8.99 -18.78
C ALA A 187 -11.02 -8.30 -18.57
N ILE A 188 -11.04 -7.05 -18.12
CA ILE A 188 -12.26 -6.24 -18.00
C ILE A 188 -12.94 -6.06 -19.36
N GLN A 189 -12.17 -5.79 -20.42
CA GLN A 189 -12.69 -5.65 -21.77
C GLN A 189 -13.34 -6.95 -22.25
N ALA A 190 -12.65 -8.09 -22.07
CA ALA A 190 -13.18 -9.41 -22.41
C ALA A 190 -14.42 -9.77 -21.59
N PHE A 191 -14.39 -9.52 -20.27
CA PHE A 191 -15.48 -9.77 -19.36
C PHE A 191 -16.73 -8.94 -19.74
N ALA A 192 -16.56 -7.66 -20.06
CA ALA A 192 -17.65 -6.79 -20.48
C ALA A 192 -18.36 -7.28 -21.76
N GLN A 193 -17.63 -7.92 -22.67
CA GLN A 193 -18.21 -8.49 -23.90
C GLN A 193 -18.87 -9.85 -23.65
N LYS A 194 -18.21 -10.72 -22.90
CA LYS A 194 -18.66 -12.07 -22.60
C LYS A 194 -19.86 -12.10 -21.67
N GLY A 195 -19.82 -11.29 -20.60
CA GLY A 195 -20.79 -11.34 -19.51
C GLY A 195 -20.43 -12.35 -18.44
N GLY A 196 -21.36 -12.56 -17.49
CA GLY A 196 -21.21 -13.48 -16.37
C GLY A 196 -21.00 -12.80 -15.03
N LYS A 197 -20.61 -13.59 -14.01
CA LYS A 197 -20.43 -13.09 -12.65
C LYS A 197 -19.06 -12.46 -12.45
N GLY A 198 -19.03 -11.19 -12.05
CA GLY A 198 -17.84 -10.46 -11.64
C GLY A 198 -17.78 -10.30 -10.12
N ILE A 199 -16.80 -10.92 -9.50
CA ILE A 199 -16.57 -10.84 -8.05
C ILE A 199 -15.43 -9.88 -7.77
N TYR A 200 -15.66 -8.96 -6.84
CA TYR A 200 -14.69 -7.97 -6.39
C TYR A 200 -14.54 -8.08 -4.88
N THR A 201 -13.29 -8.10 -4.40
CA THR A 201 -13.04 -8.24 -2.97
C THR A 201 -12.00 -7.24 -2.50
N ASP A 202 -12.00 -6.94 -1.21
CA ASP A 202 -10.85 -6.42 -0.51
C ASP A 202 -10.22 -7.49 0.40
N THR A 203 -9.45 -7.09 1.42
CA THR A 203 -8.72 -8.02 2.29
C THR A 203 -8.92 -7.69 3.77
N TYR A 204 -8.64 -8.67 4.63
CA TYR A 204 -8.82 -8.56 6.08
C TYR A 204 -7.67 -7.84 6.81
N THR A 205 -6.59 -7.50 6.11
CA THR A 205 -5.50 -6.69 6.67
C THR A 205 -5.64 -5.23 6.28
N LYS A 206 -4.96 -4.34 6.98
CA LYS A 206 -4.75 -3.00 6.45
C LYS A 206 -3.99 -3.11 5.13
N HIS A 207 -4.40 -2.32 4.15
CA HIS A 207 -3.82 -2.35 2.82
C HIS A 207 -3.72 -0.93 2.24
N LYS A 208 -2.82 -0.75 1.29
CA LYS A 208 -2.67 0.55 0.62
C LYS A 208 -3.92 0.85 -0.20
N CYS A 209 -4.49 2.05 -0.02
CA CYS A 209 -5.67 2.55 -0.72
C CYS A 209 -6.92 1.66 -0.60
N GLY A 210 -7.57 1.64 0.58
CA GLY A 210 -8.83 0.91 0.81
C GLY A 210 -9.97 1.24 -0.16
N GLY A 211 -9.90 2.37 -0.87
CA GLY A 211 -10.84 2.73 -1.94
C GLY A 211 -10.56 2.09 -3.30
N ALA A 212 -9.35 1.57 -3.55
CA ALA A 212 -8.97 1.07 -4.87
C ALA A 212 -9.80 -0.14 -5.34
N PRO A 213 -10.09 -1.16 -4.51
CA PRO A 213 -10.95 -2.28 -4.90
C PRO A 213 -12.38 -1.84 -5.25
N LYS A 214 -12.92 -0.87 -4.51
CA LYS A 214 -14.24 -0.30 -4.74
C LYS A 214 -14.27 0.50 -6.05
N LYS A 215 -13.19 1.25 -6.32
CA LYS A 215 -13.05 2.01 -7.58
C LYS A 215 -12.99 1.09 -8.79
N ILE A 216 -12.20 0.02 -8.77
CA ILE A 216 -12.10 -0.87 -9.93
C ILE A 216 -13.42 -1.60 -10.20
N CYS A 217 -14.18 -1.97 -9.17
CA CYS A 217 -15.53 -2.51 -9.33
C CYS A 217 -16.45 -1.53 -10.07
N LEU A 218 -16.53 -0.28 -9.59
CA LEU A 218 -17.39 0.75 -10.18
C LEU A 218 -16.90 1.23 -11.56
N LEU A 219 -15.60 1.22 -11.81
CA LEU A 219 -15.02 1.56 -13.12
C LEU A 219 -15.30 0.46 -14.15
N THR A 220 -15.27 -0.81 -13.74
CA THR A 220 -15.69 -1.93 -14.60
C THR A 220 -17.17 -1.83 -14.94
N GLU A 221 -18.01 -1.56 -13.95
CA GLU A 221 -19.46 -1.34 -14.14
C GLU A 221 -19.72 -0.18 -15.11
N HIS A 222 -19.03 0.94 -14.89
CA HIS A 222 -19.13 2.10 -15.77
C HIS A 222 -18.72 1.78 -17.21
N TYR A 223 -17.61 1.05 -17.38
CA TYR A 223 -17.15 0.63 -18.70
C TYR A 223 -18.21 -0.24 -19.40
N ALA A 224 -18.74 -1.26 -18.72
CA ALA A 224 -19.78 -2.13 -19.26
C ALA A 224 -21.02 -1.34 -19.69
N ARG A 225 -21.43 -0.35 -18.88
CA ARG A 225 -22.54 0.52 -19.21
C ARG A 225 -22.26 1.37 -20.46
N LYS A 226 -21.06 1.93 -20.58
CA LYS A 226 -20.65 2.65 -21.80
C LYS A 226 -20.62 1.76 -23.04
N GLN A 227 -20.32 0.47 -22.89
CA GLN A 227 -20.34 -0.50 -23.98
C GLN A 227 -21.77 -1.04 -24.28
N GLY A 228 -22.79 -0.67 -23.49
CA GLY A 228 -24.13 -1.20 -23.65
C GLY A 228 -24.27 -2.68 -23.25
N THR A 229 -23.35 -3.20 -22.44
CA THR A 229 -23.28 -4.62 -22.06
C THR A 229 -23.56 -4.87 -20.57
N ARG A 230 -23.92 -3.84 -19.81
CA ARG A 230 -24.13 -3.91 -18.35
C ARG A 230 -25.08 -5.03 -17.94
N GLU A 231 -26.14 -5.26 -18.70
CA GLU A 231 -27.16 -6.26 -18.40
C GLU A 231 -26.66 -7.71 -18.52
N LYS A 232 -25.51 -7.93 -19.15
CA LYS A 232 -24.88 -9.25 -19.25
C LYS A 232 -24.06 -9.61 -18.02
N LEU A 233 -23.81 -8.65 -17.12
CA LEU A 233 -22.86 -8.79 -16.02
C LEU A 233 -23.59 -8.75 -14.67
N ASP A 234 -23.28 -9.75 -13.85
CA ASP A 234 -23.70 -9.86 -12.46
C ASP A 234 -22.50 -9.45 -11.58
N PHE A 235 -22.61 -8.28 -10.94
CA PHE A 235 -21.56 -7.74 -10.07
C PHE A 235 -21.80 -8.11 -8.62
N HIS A 236 -20.75 -8.51 -7.91
CA HIS A 236 -20.83 -8.71 -6.47
C HIS A 236 -19.53 -8.22 -5.80
N TYR A 237 -19.67 -7.45 -4.72
CA TYR A 237 -18.54 -6.96 -3.94
C TYR A 237 -18.53 -7.56 -2.52
N TYR A 238 -17.41 -8.13 -2.11
CA TYR A 238 -17.20 -8.67 -0.76
C TYR A 238 -16.15 -7.87 -0.02
N THR A 239 -16.43 -7.45 1.20
CA THR A 239 -15.44 -6.77 2.06
C THR A 239 -15.22 -7.51 3.37
N ALA A 240 -13.94 -7.63 3.76
CA ALA A 240 -13.58 -8.19 5.05
C ALA A 240 -13.86 -7.23 6.23
N SER A 241 -14.18 -5.98 5.93
CA SER A 241 -14.53 -4.96 6.90
C SER A 241 -15.99 -5.11 7.37
N LYS A 242 -16.32 -4.49 8.51
CA LYS A 242 -17.70 -4.44 9.06
C LYS A 242 -18.62 -3.51 8.26
N GLU A 243 -18.04 -2.64 7.44
CA GLU A 243 -18.73 -1.67 6.60
C GLU A 243 -18.16 -1.69 5.20
N LEU A 244 -18.91 -1.20 4.21
CA LEU A 244 -18.46 -1.13 2.82
C LEU A 244 -17.19 -0.30 2.66
N TYR A 245 -17.04 0.76 3.47
CA TYR A 245 -15.85 1.59 3.48
C TYR A 245 -15.54 2.08 4.90
N ASP A 246 -14.26 2.18 5.25
CA ASP A 246 -13.76 2.52 6.58
C ASP A 246 -13.66 4.04 6.84
N VAL A 247 -14.16 4.87 5.95
CA VAL A 247 -14.25 6.32 6.13
C VAL A 247 -15.72 6.72 6.33
N PRO A 248 -16.17 6.93 7.59
CA PRO A 248 -17.60 7.11 7.93
C PRO A 248 -18.30 8.22 7.14
N TYR A 249 -17.59 9.29 6.83
CA TYR A 249 -18.13 10.41 6.07
C TYR A 249 -18.53 10.04 4.64
N PHE A 250 -17.78 9.14 3.99
CA PHE A 250 -18.03 8.75 2.60
C PHE A 250 -18.86 7.47 2.45
N THR A 251 -18.95 6.66 3.50
CA THR A 251 -19.61 5.35 3.46
C THR A 251 -21.08 5.45 3.04
N PRO A 252 -21.92 6.37 3.56
CA PRO A 252 -23.33 6.49 3.15
C PRO A 252 -23.48 6.77 1.65
N ARG A 253 -22.68 7.70 1.11
CA ARG A 253 -22.75 8.02 -0.32
C ARG A 253 -22.27 6.87 -1.19
N LEU A 254 -21.27 6.12 -0.74
CA LEU A 254 -20.80 4.95 -1.46
C LEU A 254 -21.87 3.84 -1.51
N ILE A 255 -22.59 3.62 -0.41
CA ILE A 255 -23.72 2.68 -0.35
C ILE A 255 -24.80 3.05 -1.35
N GLU A 256 -25.17 4.34 -1.43
CA GLU A 256 -26.13 4.84 -2.41
C GLU A 256 -25.67 4.55 -3.84
N ILE A 257 -24.39 4.84 -4.17
CA ILE A 257 -23.81 4.57 -5.50
C ILE A 257 -23.87 3.09 -5.84
N TYR A 258 -23.54 2.20 -4.89
CA TYR A 258 -23.62 0.75 -5.11
C TYR A 258 -25.05 0.30 -5.40
N LYS A 259 -26.01 0.85 -4.67
CA LYS A 259 -27.45 0.60 -4.91
C LYS A 259 -27.91 1.15 -6.27
N GLU A 260 -27.60 2.41 -6.59
CA GLU A 260 -27.91 3.05 -7.88
C GLU A 260 -27.36 2.28 -9.09
N ARG A 261 -26.18 1.64 -8.89
CA ARG A 261 -25.48 0.88 -9.94
C ARG A 261 -25.84 -0.61 -9.97
N ASN A 262 -26.74 -1.04 -9.09
CA ASN A 262 -27.08 -2.46 -8.92
C ASN A 262 -25.83 -3.33 -8.73
N VAL A 263 -25.00 -2.96 -7.75
CA VAL A 263 -23.81 -3.70 -7.31
C VAL A 263 -24.06 -4.15 -5.87
N PRO A 264 -24.59 -5.36 -5.63
CA PRO A 264 -24.75 -5.88 -4.28
C PRO A 264 -23.38 -6.07 -3.60
N TYR A 265 -23.36 -5.94 -2.28
CA TYR A 265 -22.15 -6.17 -1.49
C TYR A 265 -22.46 -6.89 -0.18
N GLU A 266 -21.48 -7.62 0.31
CA GLU A 266 -21.50 -8.23 1.63
C GLU A 266 -20.28 -7.83 2.47
N VAL A 267 -20.51 -7.66 3.77
CA VAL A 267 -19.50 -7.29 4.76
C VAL A 267 -19.05 -8.51 5.57
N ASN A 268 -17.92 -8.40 6.26
CA ASN A 268 -17.34 -9.47 7.08
C ASN A 268 -17.04 -10.75 6.28
N VAL A 269 -16.67 -10.61 5.01
CA VAL A 269 -16.33 -11.73 4.13
C VAL A 269 -14.85 -11.62 3.73
N ARG A 270 -14.08 -12.68 3.93
CA ARG A 270 -12.68 -12.74 3.51
C ARG A 270 -12.41 -13.85 2.52
N VAL A 271 -11.51 -13.59 1.58
CA VAL A 271 -11.01 -14.60 0.65
C VAL A 271 -10.01 -15.50 1.36
N LYS A 272 -10.13 -16.80 1.13
CA LYS A 272 -9.21 -17.85 1.62
C LYS A 272 -8.35 -18.39 0.50
N GLY A 273 -8.94 -18.63 -0.66
CA GLY A 273 -8.25 -19.21 -1.77
C GLY A 273 -8.99 -19.02 -3.09
N VAL A 274 -8.32 -19.36 -4.18
CA VAL A 274 -8.85 -19.28 -5.54
C VAL A 274 -8.40 -20.51 -6.32
N ASP A 275 -9.34 -21.23 -6.88
CA ASP A 275 -9.08 -22.21 -7.91
C ASP A 275 -9.19 -21.52 -9.29
N THR A 276 -8.06 -21.21 -9.87
CA THR A 276 -8.00 -20.51 -11.17
C THR A 276 -8.39 -21.39 -12.34
N GLN A 277 -8.33 -22.72 -12.22
CA GLN A 277 -8.74 -23.66 -13.27
C GLN A 277 -10.27 -23.82 -13.27
N ALA A 278 -10.86 -24.06 -12.10
CA ALA A 278 -12.29 -24.18 -11.95
C ALA A 278 -13.01 -22.82 -11.92
N LYS A 279 -12.28 -21.70 -11.84
CA LYS A 279 -12.79 -20.34 -11.64
C LYS A 279 -13.72 -20.23 -10.41
N ARG A 280 -13.20 -20.66 -9.26
CA ARG A 280 -13.88 -20.63 -7.97
C ARG A 280 -13.09 -19.81 -6.97
N VAL A 281 -13.80 -19.01 -6.20
CA VAL A 281 -13.25 -18.30 -5.05
C VAL A 281 -13.82 -18.88 -3.77
N TYR A 282 -12.94 -19.29 -2.87
CA TYR A 282 -13.27 -19.82 -1.54
C TYR A 282 -13.23 -18.67 -0.54
N MET A 283 -14.33 -18.46 0.16
CA MET A 283 -14.53 -17.37 1.09
C MET A 283 -15.07 -17.85 2.42
N GLU A 284 -14.94 -17.00 3.43
CA GLU A 284 -15.55 -17.22 4.75
C GLU A 284 -16.28 -15.96 5.18
N LYS A 285 -17.51 -16.13 5.64
CA LYS A 285 -18.26 -15.10 6.35
C LYS A 285 -18.01 -15.20 7.84
N ILE A 286 -17.70 -14.08 8.47
CA ILE A 286 -17.39 -14.01 9.89
C ILE A 286 -18.50 -13.25 10.60
N GLU A 287 -19.24 -13.93 11.48
CA GLU A 287 -20.29 -13.34 12.30
C GLU A 287 -19.84 -13.37 13.78
N THR A 288 -20.19 -12.33 14.53
CA THR A 288 -19.96 -12.28 15.97
C THR A 288 -21.31 -12.41 16.68
N LYS A 289 -21.49 -13.47 17.45
CA LYS A 289 -22.65 -13.70 18.32
C LYS A 289 -22.22 -13.70 19.78
N GLY A 290 -22.43 -12.58 20.47
CA GLY A 290 -21.86 -12.36 21.78
C GLY A 290 -20.34 -12.29 21.73
N GLU A 291 -19.64 -13.15 22.47
CA GLU A 291 -18.17 -13.26 22.46
C GLU A 291 -17.64 -14.26 21.42
N GLU A 292 -18.52 -15.06 20.82
CA GLU A 292 -18.16 -16.11 19.88
C GLU A 292 -18.06 -15.58 18.44
N LYS A 293 -16.98 -15.94 17.74
CA LYS A 293 -16.81 -15.72 16.30
C LYS A 293 -17.19 -16.99 15.55
N ILE A 294 -18.25 -16.93 14.78
CA ILE A 294 -18.71 -18.01 13.90
C ILE A 294 -18.17 -17.74 12.51
N THR A 295 -17.48 -18.72 11.95
CA THR A 295 -16.93 -18.63 10.58
C THR A 295 -17.64 -19.65 9.70
N THR A 296 -18.32 -19.16 8.66
CA THR A 296 -19.06 -19.99 7.70
C THR A 296 -18.36 -19.95 6.35
N PRO A 297 -17.76 -21.06 5.89
CA PRO A 297 -17.14 -21.14 4.58
C PRO A 297 -18.22 -21.22 3.48
N PHE A 298 -17.93 -20.63 2.34
CA PHE A 298 -18.72 -20.76 1.12
C PHE A 298 -17.87 -20.59 -0.13
N VAL A 299 -18.40 -20.95 -1.28
CA VAL A 299 -17.71 -20.94 -2.56
C VAL A 299 -18.58 -20.22 -3.59
N GLU A 300 -17.96 -19.41 -4.42
CA GLU A 300 -18.59 -18.74 -5.54
C GLU A 300 -17.85 -19.06 -6.84
N ASP A 301 -18.63 -19.35 -7.90
CA ASP A 301 -18.09 -19.39 -9.25
C ASP A 301 -18.00 -17.97 -9.80
N TYR A 302 -16.97 -17.68 -10.60
CA TYR A 302 -16.79 -16.36 -11.21
C TYR A 302 -16.39 -16.47 -12.69
N GLU A 303 -16.71 -15.45 -13.47
CA GLU A 303 -16.14 -15.23 -14.79
C GLU A 303 -14.98 -14.23 -14.74
N PHE A 304 -15.06 -13.27 -13.82
CA PHE A 304 -14.02 -12.30 -13.51
C PHE A 304 -13.89 -12.13 -11.99
N LEU A 305 -12.67 -12.23 -11.49
CA LEU A 305 -12.36 -12.00 -10.08
C LEU A 305 -11.31 -10.88 -9.94
N HIS A 306 -11.64 -9.85 -9.18
CA HIS A 306 -10.65 -8.92 -8.63
C HIS A 306 -10.51 -9.16 -7.14
N PHE A 307 -9.30 -9.45 -6.68
CA PHE A 307 -9.03 -9.67 -5.27
C PHE A 307 -7.85 -8.81 -4.77
N VAL A 308 -7.77 -8.61 -3.47
CA VAL A 308 -6.68 -7.90 -2.79
C VAL A 308 -5.92 -8.88 -1.91
N PRO A 309 -4.61 -9.05 -2.10
CA PRO A 309 -3.83 -9.90 -1.21
C PRO A 309 -3.75 -9.26 0.19
N PRO A 310 -3.64 -10.05 1.25
CA PRO A 310 -3.25 -9.52 2.54
C PRO A 310 -1.93 -8.78 2.45
N MET A 311 -1.80 -7.70 3.22
CA MET A 311 -0.59 -6.85 3.20
C MET A 311 -0.03 -6.68 4.61
N SER A 312 1.26 -6.47 4.69
CA SER A 312 1.98 -6.16 5.92
C SER A 312 3.14 -5.21 5.65
N ALA A 313 3.76 -4.68 6.70
CA ALA A 313 5.12 -4.17 6.56
C ALA A 313 6.03 -5.31 6.09
N PRO A 314 7.14 -5.02 5.38
CA PRO A 314 8.13 -6.04 5.04
C PRO A 314 8.63 -6.78 6.28
N ASP A 315 8.94 -8.07 6.12
CA ASP A 315 9.28 -8.94 7.27
C ASP A 315 10.47 -8.42 8.07
N PHE A 316 11.50 -7.88 7.42
CA PHE A 316 12.66 -7.32 8.12
C PHE A 316 12.30 -6.18 9.08
N VAL A 317 11.20 -5.44 8.85
CA VAL A 317 10.71 -4.38 9.75
C VAL A 317 10.19 -4.98 11.06
N ARG A 318 9.44 -6.08 10.94
CA ARG A 318 8.92 -6.82 12.10
C ARG A 318 10.05 -7.49 12.87
N GLU A 319 10.97 -8.13 12.17
CA GLU A 319 12.12 -8.85 12.74
C GLU A 319 13.10 -7.92 13.46
N ALA A 320 13.25 -6.70 12.99
CA ALA A 320 14.02 -5.66 13.66
C ALA A 320 13.31 -5.03 14.89
N GLY A 321 12.08 -5.49 15.22
CA GLY A 321 11.31 -4.95 16.34
C GLY A 321 10.65 -3.58 16.09
N PHE A 322 10.60 -3.11 14.84
CA PHE A 322 9.93 -1.86 14.48
C PHE A 322 8.43 -2.05 14.15
N GLY A 323 7.98 -3.30 14.10
CA GLY A 323 6.59 -3.63 13.86
C GLY A 323 5.72 -3.31 15.08
N TRP A 324 4.57 -2.71 14.85
CA TRP A 324 3.55 -2.55 15.87
C TRP A 324 2.58 -3.72 15.74
N THR A 325 2.47 -4.55 16.76
CA THR A 325 1.39 -5.52 16.89
C THR A 325 0.13 -4.75 17.28
N VAL A 326 -0.76 -4.55 16.32
CA VAL A 326 -2.15 -4.19 16.64
C VAL A 326 -2.82 -5.50 17.05
N GLY A 327 -3.15 -5.62 18.33
CA GLY A 327 -3.84 -6.79 18.88
C GLY A 327 -5.23 -7.00 18.28
#